data_cb3e7e197cf164b9c962b9b183e93b2a
#
_entry.id   cb3e7e197cf164b9c962b9b183e93b2a
#
_cell.length_a   1.000
_cell.length_b   1.000
_cell.length_c   1.000
_cell.angle_alpha   90.00
_cell.angle_beta   90.00
_cell.angle_gamma   90.00
#
_symmetry.space_group_name_H-M   'P 1'
#
loop_
_entity.id
_entity.type
_entity.pdbx_description
1 polymer ?
#
loop_
_entity_poly.entity_id
_entity_poly.type
_entity_poly.pdbx_seq_one_letter_code
_entity_poly.pdbx_strand_id
1 'polypeptide(L)'
;MKSSIREEVINHNARELFDIVLDIESYPYFIPWCSAMKVHSKNEKEIFADMVVWYKYFMPQRFGSHVEFDKKKLNIKTTYIEGPLKDLKTKWIFKSLNDNQTLINFTVEFEFKRFFHQKIAETFFPLIEKKMIESFKLRADEILN
;
A
#
# COMPACT_ATOMS: atom_id res chain seq x y z
N MET A 1 -0.81 -7.71 -17.84
CA MET A 1 -0.63 -7.36 -16.42
C MET A 1 0.71 -6.68 -16.22
N LYS A 2 0.71 -5.56 -15.52
CA LYS A 2 1.95 -4.85 -15.19
C LYS A 2 2.39 -5.19 -13.78
N SER A 3 3.70 -5.30 -13.57
CA SER A 3 4.25 -5.57 -12.24
C SER A 3 5.48 -4.71 -11.99
N SER A 4 5.74 -4.44 -10.73
CA SER A 4 6.91 -3.72 -10.26
C SER A 4 7.37 -4.30 -8.93
N ILE A 5 8.68 -4.41 -8.76
CA ILE A 5 9.30 -4.85 -7.52
C ILE A 5 10.30 -3.78 -7.09
N ARG A 6 10.19 -3.34 -5.84
CA ARG A 6 11.13 -2.40 -5.26
C ARG A 6 11.67 -2.92 -3.95
N GLU A 7 12.97 -2.75 -3.76
CA GLU A 7 13.63 -3.04 -2.51
C GLU A 7 14.33 -1.80 -1.99
N GLU A 8 14.25 -1.57 -0.70
CA GLU A 8 14.89 -0.43 -0.06
C GLU A 8 15.23 -0.74 1.39
N VAL A 9 16.40 -0.27 1.83
CA VAL A 9 16.77 -0.33 3.24
C VAL A 9 16.27 0.92 3.93
N ILE A 10 15.51 0.73 5.00
CA ILE A 10 14.97 1.82 5.80
C ILE A 10 15.53 1.70 7.22
N ASN A 11 15.98 2.83 7.78
CA ASN A 11 16.62 2.88 9.09
C ASN A 11 15.61 2.94 10.23
N HIS A 12 14.78 1.90 10.31
CA HIS A 12 13.82 1.71 11.38
C HIS A 12 13.62 0.22 11.64
N ASN A 13 13.07 -0.12 12.79
CA ASN A 13 12.80 -1.50 13.19
C ASN A 13 11.72 -2.14 12.32
N ALA A 14 11.92 -3.41 11.94
CA ALA A 14 11.03 -4.12 11.03
C ALA A 14 9.60 -4.23 11.57
N ARG A 15 9.42 -4.54 12.84
CA ARG A 15 8.09 -4.66 13.45
C ARG A 15 7.38 -3.31 13.48
N GLU A 16 8.11 -2.26 13.80
CA GLU A 16 7.51 -0.92 13.84
C GLU A 16 7.09 -0.46 12.44
N LEU A 17 7.89 -0.75 11.41
CA LEU A 17 7.51 -0.46 10.03
C LEU A 17 6.31 -1.29 9.58
N PHE A 18 6.29 -2.56 9.92
CA PHE A 18 5.15 -3.44 9.65
C PHE A 18 3.87 -2.86 10.25
N ASP A 19 3.92 -2.41 11.49
CA ASP A 19 2.76 -1.85 12.17
C ASP A 19 2.25 -0.57 11.50
N ILE A 20 3.15 0.26 10.98
CA ILE A 20 2.77 1.48 10.24
C ILE A 20 2.05 1.12 8.93
N VAL A 21 2.57 0.16 8.18
CA VAL A 21 1.96 -0.25 6.90
C VAL A 21 0.63 -0.97 7.14
N LEU A 22 0.50 -1.70 8.24
CA LEU A 22 -0.73 -2.39 8.59
C LEU A 22 -1.83 -1.44 9.09
N ASP A 23 -1.46 -0.29 9.62
CA ASP A 23 -2.39 0.72 10.14
C ASP A 23 -3.05 1.51 9.00
N ILE A 24 -3.90 0.83 8.24
CA ILE A 24 -4.51 1.38 7.03
C ILE A 24 -5.45 2.55 7.31
N GLU A 25 -6.04 2.62 8.50
CA GLU A 25 -6.93 3.72 8.86
C GLU A 25 -6.20 5.06 8.94
N SER A 26 -4.88 5.05 9.10
CA SER A 26 -4.06 6.26 9.14
C SER A 26 -3.62 6.75 7.75
N TYR A 27 -3.82 5.95 6.70
CA TYR A 27 -3.37 6.29 5.35
C TYR A 27 -3.82 7.67 4.85
N PRO A 28 -5.04 8.14 5.11
CA PRO A 28 -5.45 9.47 4.65
C PRO A 28 -4.60 10.62 5.19
N TYR A 29 -3.89 10.41 6.29
CA TYR A 29 -3.06 11.44 6.90
C TYR A 29 -1.73 11.66 6.19
N PHE A 30 -1.24 10.67 5.41
CA PHE A 30 0.09 10.78 4.81
C PHE A 30 0.25 10.21 3.40
N ILE A 31 -0.69 9.40 2.91
CA ILE A 31 -0.65 8.90 1.54
C ILE A 31 -1.33 9.92 0.63
N PRO A 32 -0.60 10.54 -0.32
CA PRO A 32 -1.12 11.68 -1.10
C PRO A 32 -2.41 11.40 -1.87
N TRP A 33 -2.60 10.18 -2.35
CA TRP A 33 -3.79 9.83 -3.15
C TRP A 33 -4.88 9.14 -2.35
N CYS A 34 -4.69 8.92 -1.06
CA CYS A 34 -5.70 8.29 -0.21
C CYS A 34 -6.51 9.37 0.49
N SER A 35 -7.75 9.57 0.08
CA SER A 35 -8.61 10.58 0.69
C SER A 35 -9.44 10.05 1.85
N ALA A 36 -9.73 8.76 1.86
CA ALA A 36 -10.50 8.12 2.94
C ALA A 36 -10.23 6.62 3.00
N MET A 37 -10.39 6.05 4.19
CA MET A 37 -10.34 4.60 4.43
C MET A 37 -11.53 4.21 5.29
N LYS A 38 -12.16 3.09 4.95
CA LYS A 38 -13.23 2.52 5.77
C LYS A 38 -12.97 1.03 5.97
N VAL A 39 -12.76 0.63 7.22
CA VAL A 39 -12.59 -0.78 7.58
C VAL A 39 -13.97 -1.39 7.81
N HIS A 40 -14.30 -2.44 7.05
CA HIS A 40 -15.57 -3.16 7.18
C HIS A 40 -15.49 -4.27 8.21
N SER A 41 -14.37 -4.99 8.23
CA SER A 41 -14.12 -6.03 9.22
C SER A 41 -12.63 -6.23 9.41
N LYS A 42 -12.25 -6.67 10.60
CA LYS A 42 -10.85 -6.85 10.98
C LYS A 42 -10.74 -7.97 12.02
N ASN A 43 -9.79 -8.86 11.81
CA ASN A 43 -9.41 -9.86 12.80
C ASN A 43 -7.87 -9.97 12.85
N GLU A 44 -7.35 -11.02 13.47
CA GLU A 44 -5.90 -11.18 13.68
C GLU A 44 -5.11 -11.54 12.41
N LYS A 45 -5.80 -11.87 11.31
CA LYS A 45 -5.17 -12.35 10.08
C LYS A 45 -5.54 -11.55 8.86
N GLU A 46 -6.65 -10.81 8.89
CA GLU A 46 -7.15 -10.14 7.70
C GLU A 46 -8.00 -8.92 8.00
N ILE A 47 -8.06 -8.04 7.02
CA ILE A 47 -8.86 -6.81 7.06
C ILE A 47 -9.59 -6.70 5.72
N PHE A 48 -10.90 -6.38 5.77
CA PHE A 48 -11.66 -5.97 4.59
C PHE A 48 -11.93 -4.48 4.69
N ALA A 49 -11.53 -3.72 3.68
CA ALA A 49 -11.61 -2.27 3.74
C ALA A 49 -11.82 -1.66 2.36
N ASP A 50 -12.36 -0.45 2.37
CA ASP A 50 -12.45 0.39 1.17
C ASP A 50 -11.48 1.55 1.30
N MET A 51 -10.76 1.84 0.21
CA MET A 51 -9.93 3.02 0.05
C MET A 51 -10.57 3.92 -0.99
N VAL A 52 -10.68 5.21 -0.69
CA VAL A 52 -11.06 6.20 -1.70
C VAL A 52 -9.79 6.85 -2.23
N VAL A 53 -9.56 6.70 -3.53
CA VAL A 53 -8.41 7.29 -4.22
C VAL A 53 -8.88 8.54 -4.94
N TRP A 54 -8.21 9.65 -4.66
CA TRP A 54 -8.44 10.92 -5.33
C TRP A 54 -7.12 11.63 -5.57
N TYR A 55 -6.81 11.92 -6.82
CA TYR A 55 -5.57 12.58 -7.17
C TYR A 55 -5.69 13.37 -8.45
N LYS A 56 -5.36 14.68 -8.38
CA LYS A 56 -5.31 15.61 -9.52
C LYS A 56 -6.59 15.61 -10.37
N TYR A 57 -6.53 14.95 -11.53
CA TYR A 57 -7.56 15.01 -12.56
C TYR A 57 -8.63 13.94 -12.44
N PHE A 58 -8.58 13.13 -11.37
CA PHE A 58 -9.49 12.00 -11.21
C PHE A 58 -10.73 12.38 -10.41
N MET A 59 -11.86 11.80 -10.78
CA MET A 59 -12.98 11.70 -9.86
C MET A 59 -12.59 10.71 -8.76
N PRO A 60 -13.05 10.93 -7.52
CA PRO A 60 -12.80 9.96 -6.45
C PRO A 60 -13.26 8.55 -6.85
N GLN A 61 -12.39 7.57 -6.62
CA GLN A 61 -12.65 6.17 -6.94
C GLN A 61 -12.54 5.31 -5.69
N ARG A 62 -13.50 4.41 -5.49
CA ARG A 62 -13.49 3.49 -4.36
C ARG A 62 -12.86 2.16 -4.76
N PHE A 63 -11.88 1.72 -3.97
CA PHE A 63 -11.20 0.45 -4.13
C PHE A 63 -11.53 -0.43 -2.94
N GLY A 64 -12.22 -1.54 -3.18
CA GLY A 64 -12.44 -2.57 -2.15
C GLY A 64 -11.24 -3.50 -2.09
N SER A 65 -10.74 -3.80 -0.90
CA SER A 65 -9.52 -4.56 -0.69
C SER A 65 -9.63 -5.59 0.43
N HIS A 66 -8.94 -6.70 0.23
CA HIS A 66 -8.74 -7.74 1.23
C HIS A 66 -7.27 -7.76 1.61
N VAL A 67 -6.98 -7.40 2.85
CA VAL A 67 -5.62 -7.35 3.40
C VAL A 67 -5.38 -8.57 4.26
N GLU A 68 -4.40 -9.39 3.90
CA GLU A 68 -3.97 -10.55 4.67
C GLU A 68 -2.57 -10.27 5.23
N PHE A 69 -2.33 -10.60 6.49
CA PHE A 69 -1.05 -10.32 7.11
C PHE A 69 -0.60 -11.42 8.06
N ASP A 70 0.71 -11.54 8.21
CA ASP A 70 1.34 -12.48 9.13
C ASP A 70 2.29 -11.69 10.04
N LYS A 71 1.91 -11.59 11.32
CA LYS A 71 2.67 -10.82 12.32
C LYS A 71 4.00 -11.46 12.70
N LYS A 72 4.14 -12.76 12.51
CA LYS A 72 5.39 -13.47 12.82
C LYS A 72 6.39 -13.32 11.69
N LYS A 73 5.93 -13.50 10.45
CA LYS A 73 6.77 -13.39 9.25
C LYS A 73 6.93 -11.96 8.78
N LEU A 74 6.18 -11.02 9.31
CA LEU A 74 6.18 -9.61 8.94
C LEU A 74 5.95 -9.43 7.44
N ASN A 75 4.82 -9.90 6.96
CA ASN A 75 4.41 -9.66 5.58
C ASN A 75 2.94 -9.23 5.53
N ILE A 76 2.60 -8.47 4.49
CA ILE A 76 1.25 -7.96 4.25
C ILE A 76 0.96 -8.15 2.76
N LYS A 77 -0.18 -8.77 2.47
CA LYS A 77 -0.64 -8.97 1.09
C LYS A 77 -2.00 -8.34 0.94
N THR A 78 -2.17 -7.48 -0.06
CA THR A 78 -3.45 -6.86 -0.37
C THR A 78 -3.94 -7.34 -1.72
N THR A 79 -5.18 -7.82 -1.76
CA THR A 79 -5.86 -8.24 -2.98
C THR A 79 -7.05 -7.33 -3.22
N TYR A 80 -7.12 -6.76 -4.41
CA TYR A 80 -8.22 -5.94 -4.86
C TYR A 80 -9.48 -6.79 -5.04
N ILE A 81 -10.60 -6.28 -4.56
CA ILE A 81 -11.89 -6.96 -4.67
C ILE A 81 -12.75 -6.31 -5.75
N GLU A 82 -12.92 -5.00 -5.69
CA GLU A 82 -13.75 -4.27 -6.63
C GLU A 82 -13.34 -2.81 -6.74
N GLY A 83 -13.64 -2.19 -7.90
CA GLY A 83 -13.33 -0.80 -8.17
C GLY A 83 -13.05 -0.59 -9.65
N PRO A 84 -12.30 0.47 -10.01
CA PRO A 84 -12.11 0.87 -11.39
C PRO A 84 -11.08 0.02 -12.17
N LEU A 85 -10.29 -0.79 -11.50
CA LEU A 85 -9.31 -1.66 -12.15
C LEU A 85 -9.90 -3.04 -12.44
N LYS A 86 -9.19 -3.82 -13.25
CA LYS A 86 -9.50 -5.23 -13.43
C LYS A 86 -8.90 -6.06 -12.30
N ASP A 87 -7.65 -5.78 -11.91
CA ASP A 87 -6.97 -6.44 -10.81
C ASP A 87 -5.89 -5.54 -10.21
N LEU A 88 -5.61 -5.75 -8.93
CA LEU A 88 -4.53 -5.07 -8.21
C LEU A 88 -4.11 -5.95 -7.03
N LYS A 89 -2.83 -6.27 -6.94
CA LYS A 89 -2.27 -7.02 -5.83
C LYS A 89 -1.00 -6.33 -5.36
N THR A 90 -0.85 -6.19 -4.05
CA THR A 90 0.40 -5.68 -3.46
C THR A 90 0.89 -6.65 -2.41
N LYS A 91 2.21 -6.68 -2.22
CA LYS A 91 2.82 -7.49 -1.18
C LYS A 91 3.99 -6.74 -0.56
N TRP A 92 4.00 -6.68 0.75
CA TRP A 92 5.08 -6.13 1.55
C TRP A 92 5.77 -7.24 2.32
N ILE A 93 7.09 -7.27 2.25
CA ILE A 93 7.92 -8.16 3.08
C ILE A 93 8.90 -7.28 3.83
N PHE A 94 8.96 -7.44 5.15
CA PHE A 94 9.83 -6.68 6.03
C PHE A 94 10.90 -7.62 6.61
N LYS A 95 12.13 -7.49 6.12
CA LYS A 95 13.23 -8.30 6.59
C LYS A 95 14.14 -7.51 7.52
N SER A 96 14.20 -7.91 8.78
CA SER A 96 15.06 -7.27 9.75
C SER A 96 16.54 -7.53 9.40
N LEU A 97 17.32 -6.46 9.28
CA LEU A 97 18.77 -6.54 9.11
C LEU A 97 19.46 -6.40 10.47
N ASN A 98 18.88 -5.60 11.34
CA ASN A 98 19.24 -5.42 12.75
C ASN A 98 18.08 -4.70 13.44
N ASP A 99 18.23 -4.36 14.72
CA ASP A 99 17.15 -3.75 15.51
C ASP A 99 16.65 -2.41 14.93
N ASN A 100 17.48 -1.72 14.13
CA ASN A 100 17.19 -0.39 13.62
C ASN A 100 17.24 -0.28 12.10
N GLN A 101 17.33 -1.39 11.39
CA GLN A 101 17.35 -1.41 9.93
C GLN A 101 16.53 -2.55 9.36
N THR A 102 15.82 -2.27 8.29
CA THR A 102 14.93 -3.23 7.63
C THR A 102 15.12 -3.15 6.12
N LEU A 103 15.21 -4.31 5.49
CA LEU A 103 15.08 -4.40 4.04
C LEU A 103 13.61 -4.60 3.72
N ILE A 104 13.02 -3.63 3.03
CA ILE A 104 11.64 -3.71 2.57
C ILE A 104 11.62 -4.20 1.13
N ASN A 105 10.80 -5.21 0.86
CA ASN A 105 10.47 -5.63 -0.49
C ASN A 105 9.00 -5.32 -0.73
N PHE A 106 8.71 -4.50 -1.74
CA PHE A 106 7.37 -4.12 -2.13
C PHE A 106 7.10 -4.54 -3.56
N THR A 107 6.11 -5.41 -3.75
CA THR A 107 5.68 -5.88 -5.06
C THR A 107 4.29 -5.35 -5.35
N VAL A 108 4.08 -4.81 -6.54
CA VAL A 108 2.76 -4.42 -7.01
C VAL A 108 2.51 -5.05 -8.38
N GLU A 109 1.35 -5.65 -8.53
CA GLU A 109 0.85 -6.21 -9.80
C GLU A 109 -0.53 -5.63 -10.06
N PHE A 110 -0.78 -5.16 -11.28
CA PHE A 110 -2.08 -4.60 -11.60
C PHE A 110 -2.43 -4.77 -13.06
N GLU A 111 -3.74 -4.72 -13.33
CA GLU A 111 -4.29 -4.80 -14.67
C GLU A 111 -5.43 -3.80 -14.77
N PHE A 112 -5.44 -3.01 -15.86
CA PHE A 112 -6.50 -2.05 -16.11
C PHE A 112 -7.64 -2.70 -16.86
N LYS A 113 -8.86 -2.20 -16.66
CA LYS A 113 -9.99 -2.58 -17.50
C LYS A 113 -9.75 -2.11 -18.93
N ARG A 114 -10.30 -2.84 -19.90
CA ARG A 114 -10.09 -2.58 -21.33
C ARG A 114 -10.32 -1.13 -21.74
N PHE A 115 -11.30 -0.47 -21.12
CA PHE A 115 -11.65 0.91 -21.44
C PHE A 115 -11.17 1.91 -20.39
N PHE A 116 -10.23 1.51 -19.54
CA PHE A 116 -9.67 2.42 -18.55
C PHE A 116 -8.86 3.50 -19.27
N HIS A 117 -9.10 4.75 -18.90
CA HIS A 117 -8.48 5.86 -19.57
C HIS A 117 -6.96 5.84 -19.41
N GLN A 118 -6.22 5.84 -20.54
CA GLN A 118 -4.76 5.71 -20.54
C GLN A 118 -4.06 6.76 -19.67
N LYS A 119 -4.56 8.00 -19.68
CA LYS A 119 -4.00 9.08 -18.87
C LYS A 119 -4.07 8.78 -17.36
N ILE A 120 -5.15 8.14 -16.92
CA ILE A 120 -5.30 7.70 -15.54
C ILE A 120 -4.24 6.64 -15.23
N ALA A 121 -4.06 5.67 -16.15
CA ALA A 121 -3.06 4.61 -16.01
C ALA A 121 -1.64 5.19 -15.90
N GLU A 122 -1.29 6.12 -16.78
CA GLU A 122 0.02 6.75 -16.82
C GLU A 122 0.32 7.57 -15.56
N THR A 123 -0.70 8.14 -14.94
CA THR A 123 -0.54 8.92 -13.70
C THR A 123 -0.50 8.04 -12.47
N PHE A 124 -1.37 7.03 -12.42
CA PHE A 124 -1.57 6.19 -11.24
C PHE A 124 -0.39 5.25 -10.98
N PHE A 125 0.14 4.62 -12.02
CA PHE A 125 1.23 3.66 -11.87
C PHE A 125 2.51 4.28 -11.27
N PRO A 126 2.99 5.43 -11.78
CA PRO A 126 4.17 6.06 -11.20
C PRO A 126 3.97 6.48 -9.74
N LEU A 127 2.75 6.83 -9.33
CA LEU A 127 2.45 7.15 -7.93
C LEU A 127 2.70 5.93 -7.03
N ILE A 128 2.11 4.79 -7.40
CA ILE A 128 2.28 3.57 -6.63
C ILE A 128 3.75 3.15 -6.64
N GLU A 129 4.35 3.12 -7.81
CA GLU A 129 5.73 2.66 -7.98
C GLU A 129 6.76 3.51 -7.23
N LYS A 130 6.65 4.84 -7.32
CA LYS A 130 7.66 5.76 -6.79
C LYS A 130 7.34 6.33 -5.42
N LYS A 131 6.07 6.53 -5.13
CA LYS A 131 5.63 7.26 -3.93
C LYS A 131 5.21 6.38 -2.77
N MET A 132 4.95 5.10 -2.99
CA MET A 132 4.46 4.25 -1.91
C MET A 132 5.50 4.09 -0.79
N ILE A 133 6.69 3.61 -1.12
CA ILE A 133 7.74 3.42 -0.12
C ILE A 133 8.17 4.75 0.47
N GLU A 134 8.30 5.79 -0.37
CA GLU A 134 8.66 7.13 0.08
C GLU A 134 7.69 7.67 1.13
N SER A 135 6.39 7.53 0.89
CA SER A 135 5.36 8.00 1.82
C SER A 135 5.45 7.29 3.18
N PHE A 136 5.65 5.98 3.17
CA PHE A 136 5.80 5.21 4.40
C PHE A 136 7.11 5.52 5.13
N LYS A 137 8.19 5.74 4.39
CA LYS A 137 9.47 6.14 4.96
C LYS A 137 9.37 7.49 5.67
N LEU A 138 8.76 8.48 5.02
CA LEU A 138 8.55 9.79 5.63
C LEU A 138 7.67 9.70 6.87
N ARG A 139 6.63 8.90 6.83
CA ARG A 139 5.76 8.68 7.98
C ARG A 139 6.52 8.05 9.14
N ALA A 140 7.34 7.04 8.85
CA ALA A 140 8.17 6.37 9.87
C ALA A 140 9.16 7.35 10.50
N ASP A 141 9.82 8.17 9.69
CA ASP A 141 10.75 9.19 10.19
C ASP A 141 10.03 10.20 11.08
N GLU A 142 8.78 10.51 10.78
CA GLU A 142 7.96 11.45 11.54
C GLU A 142 7.53 10.90 12.91
N ILE A 143 7.12 9.64 12.98
CA ILE A 143 6.48 9.09 14.19
C ILE A 143 7.35 8.14 15.02
N LEU A 144 8.46 7.62 14.48
CA LEU A 144 9.32 6.65 15.18
C LEU A 144 10.58 7.25 15.80
N ASN A 145 10.79 8.51 15.69
CA ASN A 145 11.99 9.15 16.27
C ASN A 145 11.76 9.68 17.68
#